data_a6188b920ccdfe5aa4350fc368ff7068
#
_entry.id   a6188b920ccdfe5aa4350fc368ff7068
#
_cell.length_a   1.000
_cell.length_b   1.000
_cell.length_c   1.000
_cell.angle_alpha   90.00
_cell.angle_beta   90.00
_cell.angle_gamma   90.00
#
_symmetry.space_group_name_H-M   'P 1'
#
loop_
_entity.id
_entity.type
_entity.pdbx_description
1 polymer ?
#
loop_
_entity_poly.entity_id
_entity_poly.type
_entity_poly.pdbx_seq_one_letter_code
_entity_poly.pdbx_strand_id
1 'polypeptide(L)'
;ICADSPMIDVKIVDAAIKKFKSKKFDLVTNCFPRTYSKGLSVEVVGTKVFIKNFKIIKNKSYLEHITKYYYCNHNKFKIFNIKSKKKKKFTSLAIDSFKDYNFIKKEFDNICI
;
A
#
# COMPACT_ATOMS: atom_id res chain seq x y z
N ILE A 1 -1.35 3.61 4.34
CA ILE A 1 -0.17 3.09 5.06
C ILE A 1 -0.68 2.35 6.29
N CYS A 2 -0.18 1.14 6.51
CA CYS A 2 -0.55 0.33 7.67
C CYS A 2 0.48 0.52 8.80
N ALA A 3 0.03 0.38 10.06
CA ALA A 3 0.89 0.55 11.23
C ALA A 3 1.95 -0.55 11.39
N ASP A 4 1.76 -1.70 10.74
CA ASP A 4 2.69 -2.83 10.68
C ASP A 4 3.87 -2.63 9.70
N SER A 5 3.97 -1.46 9.09
CA SER A 5 4.94 -1.14 8.02
C SER A 5 5.86 0.02 8.42
N PRO A 6 6.70 -0.12 9.47
CA PRO A 6 7.50 0.97 10.01
C PRO A 6 8.64 1.43 9.08
N MET A 7 9.04 0.58 8.13
CA MET A 7 10.13 0.86 7.16
C MET A 7 9.62 1.48 5.85
N ILE A 8 8.43 2.10 5.88
CA ILE A 8 7.84 2.73 4.69
C ILE A 8 8.78 3.79 4.09
N ASP A 9 8.97 3.74 2.79
CA ASP A 9 9.79 4.72 2.08
C ASP A 9 8.95 5.95 1.72
N VAL A 10 9.29 7.09 2.31
CA VAL A 10 8.63 8.39 2.08
C VAL A 10 8.61 8.77 0.60
N LYS A 11 9.67 8.41 -0.16
CA LYS A 11 9.73 8.69 -1.61
C LYS A 11 8.63 7.96 -2.38
N ILE A 12 8.24 6.75 -1.94
CA ILE A 12 7.13 6.01 -2.54
C ILE A 12 5.81 6.69 -2.20
N VAL A 13 5.65 7.16 -0.96
CA VAL A 13 4.47 7.90 -0.50
C VAL A 13 4.29 9.18 -1.32
N ASP A 14 5.34 9.99 -1.42
CA ASP A 14 5.32 11.25 -2.17
C ASP A 14 5.01 11.03 -3.65
N ALA A 15 5.61 10.00 -4.26
CA ALA A 15 5.33 9.64 -5.64
C ALA A 15 3.86 9.25 -5.85
N ALA A 16 3.27 8.51 -4.90
CA ALA A 16 1.87 8.11 -4.96
C ALA A 16 0.93 9.33 -4.83
N ILE A 17 1.20 10.22 -3.87
CA ILE A 17 0.43 11.45 -3.66
C ILE A 17 0.53 12.37 -4.88
N LYS A 18 1.75 12.60 -5.40
CA LYS A 18 1.98 13.42 -6.60
C LYS A 18 1.21 12.88 -7.80
N LYS A 19 1.24 11.56 -7.99
CA LYS A 19 0.51 10.91 -9.08
C LYS A 19 -1.00 11.05 -8.90
N PHE A 20 -1.50 10.86 -7.67
CA PHE A 20 -2.91 11.00 -7.36
C PHE A 20 -3.42 12.44 -7.60
N LYS A 21 -2.64 13.46 -7.19
CA LYS A 21 -2.97 14.87 -7.40
C LYS A 21 -3.16 15.25 -8.87
N SER A 22 -2.67 14.47 -9.82
CA SER A 22 -2.96 14.67 -11.25
C SER A 22 -4.43 14.48 -11.63
N LYS A 23 -5.29 14.09 -10.68
CA LYS A 23 -6.77 13.92 -10.76
C LYS A 23 -7.25 12.93 -11.82
N LYS A 24 -6.38 12.04 -12.29
CA LYS A 24 -6.70 11.07 -13.34
C LYS A 24 -7.15 9.70 -12.81
N PHE A 25 -6.99 9.44 -11.49
CA PHE A 25 -7.12 8.12 -10.92
C PHE A 25 -8.05 8.11 -9.71
N ASP A 26 -8.74 6.98 -9.51
CA ASP A 26 -9.56 6.69 -8.33
C ASP A 26 -8.71 6.13 -7.20
N LEU A 27 -7.68 5.34 -7.58
CA LEU A 27 -6.72 4.72 -6.68
C LEU A 27 -5.31 4.77 -7.30
N VAL A 28 -4.32 5.19 -6.54
CA VAL A 28 -2.90 5.01 -6.85
C VAL A 28 -2.30 4.07 -5.84
N THR A 29 -1.60 3.04 -6.30
CA THR A 29 -1.06 1.96 -5.47
C THR A 29 0.32 1.52 -5.94
N ASN A 30 1.03 0.75 -5.15
CA ASN A 30 2.21 -0.01 -5.57
C ASN A 30 2.04 -1.53 -5.31
N CYS A 31 0.78 -1.96 -5.10
CA CYS A 31 0.44 -3.32 -4.70
C CYS A 31 -0.25 -4.15 -5.79
N PHE A 32 -0.63 -3.55 -6.93
CA PHE A 32 -1.47 -4.21 -7.93
C PHE A 32 -0.98 -3.99 -9.38
N PRO A 33 -0.09 -4.87 -9.89
CA PRO A 33 0.61 -5.97 -9.22
C PRO A 33 1.74 -5.47 -8.31
N ARG A 34 2.05 -6.24 -7.26
CA ARG A 34 3.11 -5.92 -6.30
C ARG A 34 4.50 -6.11 -6.91
N THR A 35 5.30 -5.05 -6.90
CA THR A 35 6.72 -5.06 -7.31
C THR A 35 7.67 -4.60 -6.20
N TYR A 36 7.12 -4.09 -5.10
CA TYR A 36 7.84 -3.74 -3.88
C TYR A 36 7.72 -4.85 -2.83
N SER A 37 8.66 -4.90 -1.88
CA SER A 37 8.60 -5.81 -0.74
C SER A 37 7.34 -5.56 0.10
N LYS A 38 6.85 -6.60 0.79
CA LYS A 38 5.80 -6.46 1.81
C LYS A 38 6.31 -5.49 2.90
N GLY A 39 5.44 -4.64 3.43
CA GLY A 39 5.84 -3.56 4.35
C GLY A 39 6.19 -2.23 3.67
N LEU A 40 6.24 -2.19 2.34
CA LEU A 40 6.41 -0.95 1.57
C LEU A 40 5.15 -0.59 0.78
N SER A 41 3.98 -1.04 1.25
CA SER A 41 2.70 -0.81 0.58
C SER A 41 2.22 0.62 0.75
N VAL A 42 1.90 1.27 -0.36
CA VAL A 42 1.30 2.60 -0.40
C VAL A 42 0.05 2.55 -1.28
N GLU A 43 -1.04 3.06 -0.75
CA GLU A 43 -2.33 3.13 -1.43
C GLU A 43 -2.97 4.48 -1.14
N VAL A 44 -3.28 5.23 -2.19
CA VAL A 44 -3.94 6.54 -2.13
C VAL A 44 -5.26 6.43 -2.86
N VAL A 45 -6.36 6.50 -2.14
CA VAL A 45 -7.72 6.40 -2.68
C VAL A 45 -8.44 7.74 -2.57
N GLY A 46 -9.23 8.08 -3.58
CA GLY A 46 -10.03 9.31 -3.58
C GLY A 46 -11.14 9.24 -2.52
N THR A 47 -11.21 10.26 -1.66
CA THR A 47 -12.19 10.30 -0.56
C THR A 47 -13.63 10.15 -1.06
N LYS A 48 -14.00 10.81 -2.16
CA LYS A 48 -15.34 10.70 -2.75
C LYS A 48 -15.64 9.26 -3.21
N VAL A 49 -14.67 8.63 -3.87
CA VAL A 49 -14.77 7.24 -4.35
C VAL A 49 -14.85 6.29 -3.16
N PHE A 50 -14.03 6.51 -2.13
CA PHE A 50 -14.05 5.71 -0.91
C PHE A 50 -15.41 5.78 -0.21
N ILE A 51 -15.91 6.97 0.09
CA ILE A 51 -17.21 7.16 0.80
C ILE A 51 -18.36 6.52 0.02
N LYS A 52 -18.41 6.74 -1.31
CA LYS A 52 -19.44 6.15 -2.16
C LYS A 52 -19.46 4.62 -2.07
N ASN A 53 -18.30 4.00 -2.18
CA ASN A 53 -18.20 2.54 -2.18
C ASN A 53 -18.36 1.95 -0.78
N PHE A 54 -17.84 2.59 0.26
CA PHE A 54 -17.99 2.15 1.65
C PHE A 54 -19.46 1.96 2.06
N LYS A 55 -20.35 2.84 1.60
CA LYS A 55 -21.80 2.76 1.89
C LYS A 55 -22.47 1.51 1.29
N ILE A 56 -21.95 0.96 0.19
CA ILE A 56 -22.55 -0.18 -0.51
C ILE A 56 -21.83 -1.50 -0.22
N ILE A 57 -20.62 -1.46 0.32
CA ILE A 57 -19.86 -2.66 0.68
C ILE A 57 -20.42 -3.26 1.96
N LYS A 58 -20.96 -4.48 1.86
CA LYS A 58 -21.48 -5.25 3.01
C LYS A 58 -20.62 -6.47 3.34
N ASN A 59 -19.73 -6.88 2.43
CA ASN A 59 -18.88 -8.05 2.62
C ASN A 59 -17.80 -7.77 3.66
N LYS A 60 -17.74 -8.57 4.73
CA LYS A 60 -16.80 -8.41 5.85
C LYS A 60 -15.33 -8.40 5.38
N SER A 61 -14.95 -9.24 4.43
CA SER A 61 -13.58 -9.28 3.89
C SER A 61 -13.17 -7.98 3.19
N TYR A 62 -14.11 -7.26 2.58
CA TYR A 62 -13.84 -5.94 1.99
C TYR A 62 -13.79 -4.82 3.02
N LEU A 63 -14.51 -4.98 4.14
CA LEU A 63 -14.45 -4.02 5.25
C LEU A 63 -13.15 -4.16 6.04
N GLU A 64 -12.63 -5.38 6.18
CA GLU A 64 -11.34 -5.67 6.82
C GLU A 64 -10.16 -5.23 5.93
N HIS A 65 -10.25 -5.52 4.63
CA HIS A 65 -9.21 -5.17 3.66
C HIS A 65 -9.70 -4.08 2.71
N ILE A 66 -9.61 -2.83 3.15
CA ILE A 66 -10.24 -1.64 2.56
C ILE A 66 -10.05 -1.54 1.05
N THR A 67 -8.86 -1.85 0.53
CA THR A 67 -8.55 -1.71 -0.90
C THR A 67 -8.86 -2.95 -1.73
N LYS A 68 -9.12 -4.08 -1.10
CA LYS A 68 -9.46 -5.35 -1.78
C LYS A 68 -10.65 -5.21 -2.73
N TYR A 69 -11.67 -4.45 -2.34
CA TYR A 69 -12.83 -4.20 -3.18
C TYR A 69 -12.47 -3.58 -4.53
N TYR A 70 -11.55 -2.61 -4.53
CA TYR A 70 -11.09 -1.92 -5.75
C TYR A 70 -10.32 -2.88 -6.66
N TYR A 71 -9.48 -3.73 -6.10
CA TYR A 71 -8.72 -4.71 -6.87
C TYR A 71 -9.60 -5.79 -7.48
N CYS A 72 -10.57 -6.31 -6.74
CA CYS A 72 -11.54 -7.29 -7.25
C CYS A 72 -12.47 -6.71 -8.32
N ASN A 73 -12.66 -5.39 -8.33
CA ASN A 73 -13.51 -4.68 -9.30
C ASN A 73 -12.68 -3.71 -10.16
N HIS A 74 -11.43 -4.04 -10.46
CA HIS A 74 -10.47 -3.12 -11.08
C HIS A 74 -10.94 -2.49 -12.41
N ASN A 75 -11.78 -3.18 -13.17
CA ASN A 75 -12.40 -2.66 -14.41
C ASN A 75 -13.35 -1.48 -14.18
N LYS A 76 -13.86 -1.29 -12.97
CA LYS A 76 -14.76 -0.17 -12.62
C LYS A 76 -14.03 1.07 -12.14
N PHE A 77 -12.71 0.98 -11.93
CA PHE A 77 -11.91 2.04 -11.31
C PHE A 77 -10.67 2.36 -12.13
N LYS A 78 -10.28 3.63 -12.16
CA LYS A 78 -9.03 4.08 -12.75
C LYS A 78 -7.91 3.89 -11.75
N ILE A 79 -7.25 2.73 -11.81
CA ILE A 79 -6.15 2.37 -10.91
C ILE A 79 -4.80 2.62 -11.59
N PHE A 80 -3.90 3.34 -10.92
CA PHE A 80 -2.52 3.48 -11.35
C PHE A 80 -1.60 2.71 -10.41
N ASN A 81 -0.74 1.86 -10.97
CA ASN A 81 0.23 1.10 -10.19
C ASN A 81 1.65 1.63 -10.38
N ILE A 82 2.28 2.04 -9.27
CA ILE A 82 3.69 2.43 -9.23
C ILE A 82 4.54 1.17 -9.17
N LYS A 83 5.43 0.99 -10.13
CA LYS A 83 6.32 -0.18 -10.22
C LYS A 83 7.72 0.16 -9.72
N SER A 84 8.33 -0.76 -8.99
CA SER A 84 9.74 -0.67 -8.64
C SER A 84 10.62 -0.88 -9.87
N LYS A 85 11.64 -0.06 -10.02
CA LYS A 85 12.71 -0.26 -11.02
C LYS A 85 13.75 -1.30 -10.56
N LYS A 86 13.81 -1.59 -9.27
CA LYS A 86 14.74 -2.56 -8.67
C LYS A 86 14.16 -3.97 -8.73
N LYS A 87 15.01 -4.98 -8.88
CA LYS A 87 14.60 -6.38 -8.71
C LYS A 87 14.00 -6.57 -7.30
N LYS A 88 12.91 -7.31 -7.22
CA LYS A 88 12.17 -7.58 -6.00
C LYS A 88 13.08 -8.26 -4.97
N LYS A 89 13.26 -7.64 -3.80
CA LYS A 89 13.79 -8.34 -2.62
C LYS A 89 12.63 -9.08 -1.97
N PHE A 90 12.78 -10.36 -1.71
CA PHE A 90 11.72 -11.20 -1.12
C PHE A 90 11.56 -11.03 0.39
N THR A 91 12.46 -10.31 1.05
CA THR A 91 12.38 -10.06 2.50
C THR A 91 11.18 -9.18 2.81
N SER A 92 10.30 -9.64 3.69
CA SER A 92 9.21 -8.83 4.25
C SER A 92 9.79 -7.76 5.18
N LEU A 93 9.27 -6.55 5.06
CA LEU A 93 9.55 -5.42 5.96
C LEU A 93 8.30 -5.05 6.78
N ALA A 94 7.27 -5.90 6.77
CA ALA A 94 6.09 -5.79 7.63
C ALA A 94 6.31 -6.57 8.92
N ILE A 95 5.70 -6.11 10.01
CA ILE A 95 5.73 -6.77 11.32
C ILE A 95 4.40 -7.52 11.50
N ASP A 96 4.41 -8.81 11.20
CA ASP A 96 3.26 -9.71 11.42
C ASP A 96 3.49 -10.63 12.64
N SER A 97 4.76 -10.76 13.09
CA SER A 97 5.16 -11.65 14.18
C SER A 97 6.27 -11.04 15.02
N PHE A 98 6.53 -11.62 16.21
CA PHE A 98 7.65 -11.21 17.06
C PHE A 98 9.02 -11.43 16.40
N LYS A 99 9.14 -12.42 15.51
CA LYS A 99 10.34 -12.65 14.70
C LYS A 99 10.58 -11.48 13.72
N ASP A 100 9.51 -11.00 13.07
CA ASP A 100 9.62 -9.85 12.18
C ASP A 100 9.99 -8.58 12.96
N TYR A 101 9.41 -8.38 14.13
CA TYR A 101 9.76 -7.28 15.01
C TYR A 101 11.24 -7.26 15.34
N ASN A 102 11.82 -8.40 15.77
CA ASN A 102 13.25 -8.48 16.10
C ASN A 102 14.13 -8.22 14.88
N PHE A 103 13.74 -8.72 13.71
CA PHE A 103 14.44 -8.45 12.46
C PHE A 103 14.42 -6.95 12.11
N ILE A 104 13.24 -6.35 12.12
CA ILE A 104 13.07 -4.92 11.77
C ILE A 104 13.76 -4.02 12.78
N LYS A 105 13.70 -4.34 14.08
CA LYS A 105 14.42 -3.60 15.13
C LYS A 105 15.92 -3.56 14.84
N LYS A 106 16.53 -4.70 14.53
CA LYS A 106 17.95 -4.80 14.19
C LYS A 106 18.30 -3.97 12.94
N GLU A 107 17.47 -4.04 11.89
CA GLU A 107 17.66 -3.22 10.69
C GLU A 107 17.56 -1.71 11.00
N PHE A 108 16.62 -1.33 11.87
CA PHE A 108 16.43 0.06 12.28
C PHE A 108 17.62 0.60 13.09
N ASP A 109 18.11 -0.19 14.04
CA ASP A 109 19.30 0.14 14.85
C ASP A 109 20.54 0.36 13.96
N ASN A 110 20.68 -0.43 12.88
CA ASN A 110 21.77 -0.28 11.92
C ASN A 110 21.67 0.99 11.04
N ILE A 111 20.48 1.55 10.87
CA ILE A 111 20.26 2.78 10.07
C ILE A 111 20.48 4.03 10.95
N CYS A 112 20.17 3.94 12.23
CA CYS A 112 20.24 5.08 13.17
C CYS A 112 21.63 5.31 13.80
N ILE A 113 22.63 4.53 13.39
CA ILE A 113 24.04 4.75 13.76
C ILE A 113 24.74 5.46 12.63
#